data_b982340a701e92df59dbbc411d67ab55
#
_entry.id   b982340a701e92df59dbbc411d67ab55
#
_cell.length_a   1.000
_cell.length_b   1.000
_cell.length_c   1.000
_cell.angle_alpha   90.00
_cell.angle_beta   90.00
_cell.angle_gamma   90.00
#
_symmetry.space_group_name_H-M   'P 1'
#
loop_
_entity.id
_entity.type
_entity.pdbx_description
1 polymer ?
#
loop_
_entity_poly.entity_id
_entity_poly.type
_entity_poly.pdbx_seq_one_letter_code
_entity_poly.pdbx_strand_id
1 'polypeptide(L)'
;MFTGLSGYAGTDETYSALSMVTSVLSAYGGTLQWVMTLVVCWLAGWIFFRFLPAGLQKAGRVAYVCCIPVLIRLFWGRGMFTFTYYNYRSIYEWGMLLLYLALAACVLVMADSRAFRRERLLACIILLVVLVTPIGSNNGTMPALNNLFLAAPFTLWTFWRLLSRNRKRAFAFPAAALVTAVFVMTAVQGVGFRASFSFGDGIYGEKRDAKVENSAILTGMRTREENAESLSGLTAFAKEQSLEGTSLVTFGSAPGLHFILDMPPAISHCWPDLDTYPAAQMEEELNGLLTFGEALPVVIVYKENGEMPEETEKWKTLTAWMEEGGYGLVFENGGYQVYMES
;
A
#
# COMPACT_ATOMS: atom_id res chain seq x y z
N MET A 1 -24.82 -11.67 -4.24
CA MET A 1 -23.54 -10.96 -4.39
C MET A 1 -22.97 -10.45 -3.04
N PHE A 2 -23.77 -10.01 -2.07
CA PHE A 2 -23.30 -9.60 -0.73
C PHE A 2 -23.02 -10.75 0.24
N THR A 3 -23.63 -11.90 0.08
CA THR A 3 -23.44 -13.07 0.93
C THR A 3 -22.11 -13.80 0.70
N GLY A 4 -21.50 -13.70 -0.47
CA GLY A 4 -20.19 -14.27 -0.77
C GLY A 4 -19.01 -13.52 -0.09
N LEU A 5 -19.14 -12.20 0.06
CA LEU A 5 -18.10 -11.38 0.74
C LEU A 5 -18.07 -11.60 2.25
N SER A 6 -19.22 -11.93 2.88
CA SER A 6 -19.26 -12.23 4.32
C SER A 6 -18.73 -13.62 4.67
N GLY A 7 -18.77 -14.56 3.75
CA GLY A 7 -18.20 -15.90 3.93
C GLY A 7 -16.67 -15.89 3.91
N TYR A 8 -16.07 -15.12 3.02
CA TYR A 8 -14.61 -14.98 2.95
C TYR A 8 -14.01 -14.20 4.14
N ALA A 9 -14.69 -13.18 4.62
CA ALA A 9 -14.23 -12.37 5.75
C ALA A 9 -14.39 -13.06 7.13
N GLY A 10 -15.06 -14.22 7.20
CA GLY A 10 -15.38 -14.89 8.46
C GLY A 10 -14.49 -16.09 8.82
N THR A 11 -13.67 -16.56 7.90
CA THR A 11 -12.86 -17.78 8.10
C THR A 11 -11.42 -17.51 8.50
N ASP A 12 -10.92 -16.31 8.27
CA ASP A 12 -9.55 -15.91 8.65
C ASP A 12 -9.62 -14.83 9.73
N GLU A 13 -9.01 -15.11 10.91
CA GLU A 13 -8.90 -14.15 12.02
C GLU A 13 -8.25 -12.82 11.57
N THR A 14 -7.37 -12.86 10.57
CA THR A 14 -6.64 -11.71 10.04
C THR A 14 -7.55 -10.73 9.28
N TYR A 15 -8.61 -11.23 8.65
CA TYR A 15 -9.56 -10.41 7.85
C TYR A 15 -10.92 -10.22 8.52
N SER A 16 -11.02 -10.48 9.82
CA SER A 16 -12.26 -10.18 10.55
C SER A 16 -12.54 -8.67 10.56
N ALA A 17 -13.80 -8.28 10.54
CA ALA A 17 -14.19 -6.87 10.61
C ALA A 17 -13.60 -6.17 11.84
N LEU A 18 -13.46 -6.90 12.94
CA LEU A 18 -12.85 -6.38 14.17
C LEU A 18 -11.35 -6.14 13.99
N SER A 19 -10.60 -7.05 13.36
CA SER A 19 -9.17 -6.89 13.11
C SER A 19 -8.90 -5.69 12.18
N MET A 20 -9.70 -5.52 11.14
CA MET A 20 -9.60 -4.37 10.24
C MET A 20 -9.84 -3.03 10.96
N VAL A 21 -10.88 -2.94 11.79
CA VAL A 21 -11.16 -1.73 12.58
C VAL A 21 -10.06 -1.47 13.60
N THR A 22 -9.60 -2.49 14.32
CA THR A 22 -8.51 -2.35 15.30
C THR A 22 -7.19 -1.96 14.65
N SER A 23 -6.87 -2.47 13.47
CA SER A 23 -5.71 -2.08 12.66
C SER A 23 -5.74 -0.60 12.32
N VAL A 24 -6.89 -0.08 11.87
CA VAL A 24 -7.07 1.36 11.58
C VAL A 24 -6.92 2.21 12.84
N LEU A 25 -7.56 1.83 13.94
CA LEU A 25 -7.45 2.56 15.21
C LEU A 25 -6.03 2.54 15.77
N SER A 26 -5.33 1.42 15.66
CA SER A 26 -3.91 1.30 16.04
C SER A 26 -3.02 2.21 15.20
N ALA A 27 -3.25 2.28 13.89
CA ALA A 27 -2.51 3.17 13.00
C ALA A 27 -2.70 4.65 13.36
N TYR A 28 -3.94 5.07 13.65
CA TYR A 28 -4.18 6.41 14.17
C TYR A 28 -3.55 6.59 15.56
N GLY A 29 -3.72 5.66 16.49
CA GLY A 29 -3.13 5.73 17.83
C GLY A 29 -1.61 5.88 17.82
N GLY A 30 -0.91 5.10 16.98
CA GLY A 30 0.55 5.13 16.87
C GLY A 30 1.13 6.45 16.36
N THR A 31 0.36 7.20 15.57
CA THR A 31 0.79 8.52 15.04
C THR A 31 0.31 9.71 15.87
N LEU A 32 -0.51 9.50 16.90
CA LEU A 32 -1.08 10.58 17.72
C LEU A 32 0.00 11.44 18.38
N GLN A 33 1.14 10.87 18.78
CA GLN A 33 2.26 11.60 19.35
C GLN A 33 2.76 12.75 18.47
N TRP A 34 2.72 12.59 17.13
CA TRP A 34 3.13 13.63 16.19
C TRP A 34 2.13 14.76 16.09
N VAL A 35 0.83 14.42 16.13
CA VAL A 35 -0.25 15.41 16.19
C VAL A 35 -0.14 16.24 17.48
N MET A 36 0.08 15.57 18.60
CA MET A 36 0.28 16.27 19.89
C MET A 36 1.49 17.20 19.84
N THR A 37 2.59 16.79 19.20
CA THR A 37 3.76 17.65 19.01
C THR A 37 3.40 18.91 18.21
N LEU A 38 2.64 18.76 17.08
CA LEU A 38 2.17 19.90 16.29
C LEU A 38 1.24 20.82 17.09
N VAL A 39 0.34 20.24 17.90
CA VAL A 39 -0.57 21.01 18.77
C VAL A 39 0.22 21.80 19.82
N VAL A 40 1.22 21.19 20.44
CA VAL A 40 2.10 21.88 21.40
C VAL A 40 2.86 23.02 20.73
N CYS A 41 3.43 22.81 19.54
CA CYS A 41 4.11 23.85 18.77
C CYS A 41 3.15 24.98 18.38
N TRP A 42 1.91 24.65 17.99
CA TRP A 42 0.88 25.64 17.70
C TRP A 42 0.50 26.46 18.94
N LEU A 43 0.27 25.81 20.09
CA LEU A 43 -0.06 26.51 21.35
C LEU A 43 1.08 27.40 21.82
N ALA A 44 2.32 26.91 21.77
CA ALA A 44 3.50 27.71 22.08
C ALA A 44 3.60 28.95 21.17
N GLY A 45 3.40 28.77 19.85
CA GLY A 45 3.35 29.88 18.91
C GLY A 45 2.20 30.86 19.20
N TRP A 46 1.02 30.34 19.51
CA TRP A 46 -0.13 31.18 19.89
C TRP A 46 0.16 32.05 21.12
N ILE A 47 0.68 31.45 22.18
CA ILE A 47 1.07 32.18 23.40
C ILE A 47 2.15 33.22 23.06
N PHE A 48 3.20 32.81 22.34
CA PHE A 48 4.26 33.72 21.92
C PHE A 48 3.73 34.95 21.17
N PHE A 49 2.90 34.77 20.12
CA PHE A 49 2.35 35.88 19.35
C PHE A 49 1.30 36.71 20.09
N ARG A 50 0.67 36.14 21.11
CA ARG A 50 -0.29 36.89 21.96
C ARG A 50 0.39 37.97 22.79
N PHE A 51 1.60 37.68 23.26
CA PHE A 51 2.34 38.60 24.15
C PHE A 51 3.43 39.37 23.41
N LEU A 52 3.69 39.10 22.15
CA LEU A 52 4.74 39.75 21.38
C LEU A 52 4.34 41.20 21.00
N PRO A 53 5.16 42.23 21.34
CA PRO A 53 4.92 43.62 20.97
C PRO A 53 4.76 43.79 19.45
N ALA A 54 3.91 44.76 19.03
CA ALA A 54 3.60 44.97 17.63
C ALA A 54 4.85 45.23 16.76
N GLY A 55 5.83 45.96 17.26
CA GLY A 55 7.09 46.23 16.58
C GLY A 55 7.95 45.00 16.32
N LEU A 56 7.81 43.93 17.11
CA LEU A 56 8.58 42.72 16.98
C LEU A 56 7.83 41.62 16.19
N GLN A 57 6.59 41.83 15.78
CA GLN A 57 5.76 40.84 15.10
C GLN A 57 6.40 40.25 13.83
N LYS A 58 7.07 41.09 13.03
CA LYS A 58 7.76 40.63 11.80
C LYS A 58 8.94 39.72 12.14
N ALA A 59 9.80 40.15 13.06
CA ALA A 59 10.95 39.37 13.51
C ALA A 59 10.50 38.04 14.15
N GLY A 60 9.45 38.09 15.00
CA GLY A 60 8.88 36.88 15.60
C GLY A 60 8.33 35.89 14.60
N ARG A 61 7.72 36.35 13.50
CA ARG A 61 7.27 35.44 12.41
C ARG A 61 8.43 34.75 11.72
N VAL A 62 9.49 35.48 11.42
CA VAL A 62 10.71 34.89 10.84
C VAL A 62 11.31 33.87 11.80
N ALA A 63 11.49 34.24 13.08
CA ALA A 63 12.02 33.33 14.09
C ALA A 63 11.19 32.04 14.21
N TYR A 64 9.85 32.17 14.25
CA TYR A 64 8.97 31.01 14.33
C TYR A 64 9.09 30.09 13.12
N VAL A 65 9.14 30.65 11.90
CA VAL A 65 9.35 29.87 10.67
C VAL A 65 10.71 29.18 10.68
N CYS A 66 11.77 29.85 11.17
CA CYS A 66 13.10 29.24 11.32
C CYS A 66 13.13 28.09 12.33
N CYS A 67 12.17 28.00 13.27
CA CYS A 67 12.02 26.84 14.15
C CYS A 67 11.44 25.59 13.43
N ILE A 68 10.78 25.74 12.27
CA ILE A 68 10.19 24.61 11.55
C ILE A 68 11.23 23.57 11.11
N PRO A 69 12.39 23.94 10.56
CA PRO A 69 13.46 22.97 10.29
C PRO A 69 13.90 22.16 11.50
N VAL A 70 13.90 22.77 12.69
CA VAL A 70 14.20 22.07 13.96
C VAL A 70 13.12 21.03 14.25
N LEU A 71 11.84 21.37 14.06
CA LEU A 71 10.72 20.45 14.21
C LEU A 71 10.83 19.28 13.21
N ILE A 72 11.14 19.58 11.95
CA ILE A 72 11.38 18.56 10.92
C ILE A 72 12.56 17.65 11.31
N ARG A 73 13.63 18.22 11.84
CA ARG A 73 14.78 17.44 12.33
C ARG A 73 14.41 16.53 13.52
N LEU A 74 13.49 16.98 14.38
CA LEU A 74 12.94 16.16 15.46
C LEU A 74 12.17 14.95 14.89
N PHE A 75 11.31 15.18 13.91
CA PHE A 75 10.57 14.12 13.22
C PHE A 75 11.52 13.15 12.53
N TRP A 76 12.54 13.64 11.84
CA TRP A 76 13.56 12.80 11.22
C TRP A 76 14.31 11.95 12.25
N GLY A 77 14.75 12.56 13.35
CA GLY A 77 15.45 11.84 14.43
C GLY A 77 14.62 10.70 15.03
N ARG A 78 13.29 10.70 14.79
CA ARG A 78 12.36 9.64 15.19
C ARG A 78 11.90 8.74 14.04
N GLY A 79 12.56 8.79 12.91
CA GLY A 79 12.28 7.95 11.75
C GLY A 79 11.08 8.34 10.90
N MET A 80 10.50 9.53 11.15
CA MET A 80 9.39 10.05 10.37
C MET A 80 9.77 10.54 8.97
N PHE A 81 10.98 11.03 8.83
CA PHE A 81 11.53 11.52 7.59
C PHE A 81 12.65 10.58 7.14
N THR A 82 12.49 9.94 5.98
CA THR A 82 13.49 9.06 5.40
C THR A 82 13.87 9.53 4.00
N PHE A 83 15.14 9.39 3.63
CA PHE A 83 15.63 9.62 2.27
C PHE A 83 15.58 8.37 1.39
N THR A 84 15.20 7.23 1.96
CA THR A 84 15.11 5.96 1.23
C THR A 84 13.70 5.75 0.66
N TYR A 85 13.22 6.54 -0.18
CA TYR A 85 11.84 6.63 -0.66
C TYR A 85 11.28 5.39 -1.39
N TYR A 86 11.88 4.23 -1.25
CA TYR A 86 11.49 3.01 -1.96
C TYR A 86 10.38 2.19 -1.27
N ASN A 87 9.88 2.63 -0.13
CA ASN A 87 8.76 1.98 0.55
C ASN A 87 7.71 2.98 1.05
N TYR A 88 6.53 2.49 1.38
CA TYR A 88 5.41 3.32 1.83
C TYR A 88 5.67 4.07 3.14
N ARG A 89 6.61 3.62 3.96
CA ARG A 89 6.95 4.31 5.22
C ARG A 89 7.45 5.73 4.97
N SER A 90 8.07 5.99 3.84
CA SER A 90 8.58 7.32 3.48
C SER A 90 7.50 8.40 3.41
N ILE A 91 6.26 8.02 3.08
CA ILE A 91 5.12 8.95 2.99
C ILE A 91 4.11 8.77 4.12
N TYR A 92 4.20 7.65 4.86
CA TYR A 92 3.16 7.22 5.80
C TYR A 92 2.91 8.24 6.91
N GLU A 93 3.92 8.62 7.66
CA GLU A 93 3.71 9.49 8.83
C GLU A 93 3.30 10.91 8.46
N TRP A 94 3.87 11.49 7.39
CA TRP A 94 3.43 12.80 6.90
C TRP A 94 2.04 12.74 6.29
N GLY A 95 1.72 11.67 5.59
CA GLY A 95 0.37 11.40 5.09
C GLY A 95 -0.64 11.27 6.23
N MET A 96 -0.28 10.58 7.32
CA MET A 96 -1.11 10.47 8.52
C MET A 96 -1.37 11.83 9.16
N LEU A 97 -0.35 12.70 9.26
CA LEU A 97 -0.57 14.08 9.75
C LEU A 97 -1.55 14.84 8.84
N LEU A 98 -1.46 14.66 7.53
CA LEU A 98 -2.41 15.27 6.59
C LEU A 98 -3.82 14.69 6.74
N LEU A 99 -3.97 13.38 7.00
CA LEU A 99 -5.26 12.78 7.31
C LEU A 99 -5.88 13.36 8.59
N TYR A 100 -5.09 13.55 9.65
CA TYR A 100 -5.59 14.23 10.86
C TYR A 100 -6.03 15.67 10.58
N LEU A 101 -5.28 16.41 9.74
CA LEU A 101 -5.72 17.74 9.30
C LEU A 101 -7.02 17.66 8.48
N ALA A 102 -7.19 16.62 7.65
CA ALA A 102 -8.43 16.42 6.91
C ALA A 102 -9.63 16.15 7.83
N LEU A 103 -9.44 15.29 8.84
CA LEU A 103 -10.47 15.04 9.87
C LEU A 103 -10.81 16.34 10.63
N ALA A 104 -9.80 17.10 11.04
CA ALA A 104 -10.01 18.40 11.71
C ALA A 104 -10.72 19.39 10.78
N ALA A 105 -10.37 19.46 9.49
CA ALA A 105 -11.05 20.30 8.49
C ALA A 105 -12.53 19.93 8.35
N CYS A 106 -12.85 18.63 8.29
CA CYS A 106 -14.23 18.15 8.23
C CYS A 106 -15.03 18.59 9.47
N VAL A 107 -14.48 18.38 10.67
CA VAL A 107 -15.14 18.79 11.92
C VAL A 107 -15.34 20.31 11.97
N LEU A 108 -14.33 21.10 11.57
CA LEU A 108 -14.42 22.56 11.55
C LEU A 108 -15.49 23.05 10.57
N VAL A 109 -15.60 22.45 9.37
CA VAL A 109 -16.63 22.81 8.39
C VAL A 109 -18.03 22.41 8.90
N MET A 110 -18.17 21.26 9.54
CA MET A 110 -19.45 20.81 10.08
C MET A 110 -19.91 21.68 11.26
N ALA A 111 -18.98 22.16 12.08
CA ALA A 111 -19.25 23.04 13.23
C ALA A 111 -19.44 24.52 12.80
N ASP A 112 -18.97 24.95 11.64
CA ASP A 112 -19.13 26.34 11.18
C ASP A 112 -20.57 26.60 10.75
N SER A 113 -21.32 27.41 11.53
CA SER A 113 -22.69 27.80 11.22
C SER A 113 -22.81 28.55 9.88
N ARG A 114 -21.72 29.13 9.38
CA ARG A 114 -21.65 29.89 8.12
C ARG A 114 -21.24 29.02 6.92
N ALA A 115 -20.96 27.72 7.14
CA ALA A 115 -20.62 26.81 6.06
C ALA A 115 -21.85 26.53 5.18
N PHE A 116 -21.68 26.56 3.87
CA PHE A 116 -22.71 26.21 2.91
C PHE A 116 -23.05 24.70 2.98
N ARG A 117 -24.28 24.35 2.58
CA ARG A 117 -24.70 22.94 2.54
C ARG A 117 -23.77 22.07 1.70
N ARG A 118 -23.25 22.61 0.57
CA ARG A 118 -22.30 21.90 -0.30
C ARG A 118 -20.97 21.61 0.39
N GLU A 119 -20.48 22.54 1.21
CA GLU A 119 -19.22 22.38 1.96
C GLU A 119 -19.39 21.27 3.02
N ARG A 120 -20.51 21.25 3.71
CA ARG A 120 -20.82 20.18 4.69
C ARG A 120 -20.98 18.82 4.02
N LEU A 121 -21.64 18.76 2.86
CA LEU A 121 -21.75 17.53 2.09
C LEU A 121 -20.37 17.02 1.67
N LEU A 122 -19.50 17.92 1.16
CA LEU A 122 -18.14 17.55 0.79
C LEU A 122 -17.33 17.08 2.01
N ALA A 123 -17.47 17.74 3.17
CA ALA A 123 -16.86 17.29 4.41
C ALA A 123 -17.33 15.87 4.81
N CYS A 124 -18.63 15.57 4.65
CA CYS A 124 -19.15 14.22 4.90
C CYS A 124 -18.55 13.18 3.93
N ILE A 125 -18.43 13.52 2.64
CA ILE A 125 -17.83 12.62 1.65
C ILE A 125 -16.36 12.36 2.00
N ILE A 126 -15.57 13.39 2.31
CA ILE A 126 -14.18 13.23 2.71
C ILE A 126 -14.06 12.38 3.98
N LEU A 127 -14.92 12.62 4.97
CA LEU A 127 -14.94 11.84 6.21
C LEU A 127 -15.21 10.36 5.94
N LEU A 128 -16.19 10.05 5.09
CA LEU A 128 -16.48 8.69 4.67
C LEU A 128 -15.29 8.04 3.95
N VAL A 129 -14.69 8.76 2.99
CA VAL A 129 -13.52 8.24 2.27
C VAL A 129 -12.36 7.94 3.22
N VAL A 130 -12.07 8.85 4.16
CA VAL A 130 -10.92 8.69 5.07
C VAL A 130 -11.15 7.59 6.11
N LEU A 131 -12.40 7.42 6.59
CA LEU A 131 -12.70 6.46 7.67
C LEU A 131 -13.15 5.09 7.15
N VAL A 132 -13.83 5.02 6.01
CA VAL A 132 -14.44 3.78 5.53
C VAL A 132 -13.51 3.00 4.59
N THR A 133 -12.76 3.69 3.71
CA THR A 133 -11.88 2.98 2.77
C THR A 133 -10.82 2.08 3.43
N PRO A 134 -10.27 2.41 4.60
CA PRO A 134 -9.32 1.52 5.28
C PRO A 134 -9.95 0.24 5.83
N ILE A 135 -11.25 0.25 6.13
CA ILE A 135 -11.95 -0.88 6.79
C ILE A 135 -12.11 -2.09 5.82
N GLY A 136 -11.98 -1.89 4.53
CA GLY A 136 -12.03 -2.98 3.54
C GLY A 136 -10.69 -3.71 3.33
N SER A 137 -9.67 -3.42 4.14
CA SER A 137 -8.32 -3.93 3.95
C SER A 137 -7.60 -4.05 5.30
N ASN A 138 -6.77 -5.08 5.45
CA ASN A 138 -5.91 -5.24 6.64
C ASN A 138 -4.64 -4.36 6.61
N ASN A 139 -4.57 -3.41 5.68
CA ASN A 139 -3.42 -2.51 5.50
C ASN A 139 -3.49 -1.25 6.36
N GLY A 140 -4.22 -1.27 7.48
CA GLY A 140 -4.38 -0.11 8.36
C GLY A 140 -4.93 1.11 7.61
N THR A 141 -4.27 2.25 7.72
CA THR A 141 -4.69 3.51 7.07
C THR A 141 -4.11 3.72 5.66
N MET A 142 -3.33 2.78 5.10
CA MET A 142 -2.73 2.91 3.77
C MET A 142 -3.75 3.21 2.66
N PRO A 143 -4.93 2.56 2.59
CA PRO A 143 -5.93 2.90 1.58
C PRO A 143 -6.43 4.35 1.68
N ALA A 144 -6.50 4.92 2.89
CA ALA A 144 -6.86 6.33 3.06
C ALA A 144 -5.75 7.27 2.57
N LEU A 145 -4.47 6.89 2.71
CA LEU A 145 -3.35 7.65 2.16
C LEU A 145 -3.39 7.72 0.63
N ASN A 146 -3.80 6.66 -0.03
CA ASN A 146 -3.99 6.63 -1.47
C ASN A 146 -5.08 7.61 -1.94
N ASN A 147 -6.01 7.99 -1.07
CA ASN A 147 -7.08 8.95 -1.33
C ASN A 147 -6.73 10.40 -0.94
N LEU A 148 -5.48 10.69 -0.58
CA LEU A 148 -5.06 12.06 -0.22
C LEU A 148 -5.28 13.07 -1.34
N PHE A 149 -5.25 12.66 -2.61
CA PHE A 149 -5.57 13.54 -3.75
C PHE A 149 -6.96 14.18 -3.65
N LEU A 150 -7.92 13.51 -3.00
CA LEU A 150 -9.27 14.02 -2.75
C LEU A 150 -9.33 14.85 -1.46
N ALA A 151 -8.70 14.36 -0.38
CA ALA A 151 -8.76 14.99 0.94
C ALA A 151 -7.87 16.25 1.05
N ALA A 152 -6.70 16.27 0.41
CA ALA A 152 -5.73 17.35 0.55
C ALA A 152 -6.24 18.71 0.00
N PRO A 153 -6.82 18.80 -1.21
CA PRO A 153 -7.34 20.09 -1.72
C PRO A 153 -8.43 20.68 -0.82
N PHE A 154 -9.35 19.84 -0.33
CA PHE A 154 -10.39 20.27 0.60
C PHE A 154 -9.81 20.77 1.93
N THR A 155 -8.84 20.06 2.47
CA THR A 155 -8.15 20.40 3.71
C THR A 155 -7.43 21.72 3.58
N LEU A 156 -6.63 21.88 2.52
CA LEU A 156 -5.90 23.12 2.23
C LEU A 156 -6.85 24.32 2.09
N TRP A 157 -7.91 24.17 1.30
CA TRP A 157 -8.92 25.21 1.11
C TRP A 157 -9.63 25.60 2.41
N THR A 158 -10.00 24.61 3.25
CA THR A 158 -10.66 24.84 4.53
C THR A 158 -9.76 25.63 5.49
N PHE A 159 -8.52 25.21 5.66
CA PHE A 159 -7.58 25.90 6.52
C PHE A 159 -7.22 27.30 5.97
N TRP A 160 -6.99 27.44 4.68
CA TRP A 160 -6.75 28.73 4.06
C TRP A 160 -7.92 29.71 4.32
N ARG A 161 -9.15 29.28 4.11
CA ARG A 161 -10.35 30.09 4.38
C ARG A 161 -10.46 30.49 5.85
N LEU A 162 -10.29 29.52 6.75
CA LEU A 162 -10.40 29.73 8.20
C LEU A 162 -9.32 30.70 8.71
N LEU A 163 -8.08 30.47 8.31
CA LEU A 163 -6.94 31.27 8.74
C LEU A 163 -6.95 32.67 8.12
N SER A 164 -7.40 32.82 6.89
CA SER A 164 -7.60 34.13 6.24
C SER A 164 -8.63 34.99 6.97
N ARG A 165 -9.74 34.38 7.39
CA ARG A 165 -10.77 35.08 8.20
C ARG A 165 -10.23 35.53 9.58
N ASN A 166 -9.30 34.80 10.14
CA ASN A 166 -8.75 35.02 11.45
C ASN A 166 -7.32 35.57 11.46
N ARG A 167 -6.81 36.06 10.33
CA ARG A 167 -5.39 36.44 10.13
C ARG A 167 -4.83 37.45 11.14
N LYS A 168 -5.70 38.26 11.76
CA LYS A 168 -5.33 39.22 12.81
C LYS A 168 -5.19 38.60 14.20
N ARG A 169 -5.65 37.36 14.38
CA ARG A 169 -5.58 36.67 15.68
C ARG A 169 -4.21 36.01 15.86
N ALA A 170 -3.67 36.03 17.06
CA ALA A 170 -2.35 35.49 17.39
C ALA A 170 -2.16 34.01 17.01
N PHE A 171 -3.21 33.20 17.08
CA PHE A 171 -3.15 31.76 16.74
C PHE A 171 -3.04 31.46 15.22
N ALA A 172 -3.43 32.43 14.37
CA ALA A 172 -3.60 32.15 12.95
C ALA A 172 -2.27 31.93 12.22
N PHE A 173 -1.26 32.73 12.53
CA PHE A 173 0.05 32.61 11.88
C PHE A 173 0.76 31.28 12.24
N PRO A 174 0.89 30.89 13.54
CA PRO A 174 1.47 29.60 13.87
C PRO A 174 0.74 28.41 13.21
N ALA A 175 -0.60 28.43 13.20
CA ALA A 175 -1.38 27.40 12.54
C ALA A 175 -1.10 27.35 11.04
N ALA A 176 -1.07 28.51 10.36
CA ALA A 176 -0.76 28.57 8.94
C ALA A 176 0.64 28.02 8.63
N ALA A 177 1.64 28.36 9.42
CA ALA A 177 3.01 27.90 9.23
C ALA A 177 3.12 26.38 9.37
N LEU A 178 2.51 25.79 10.42
CA LEU A 178 2.54 24.34 10.67
C LEU A 178 1.71 23.56 9.62
N VAL A 179 0.52 24.03 9.27
CA VAL A 179 -0.29 23.41 8.21
C VAL A 179 0.48 23.42 6.89
N THR A 180 1.08 24.57 6.53
CA THR A 180 1.90 24.66 5.32
C THR A 180 3.10 23.70 5.38
N ALA A 181 3.77 23.58 6.52
CA ALA A 181 4.88 22.66 6.69
C ALA A 181 4.44 21.20 6.45
N VAL A 182 3.30 20.76 6.99
CA VAL A 182 2.77 19.42 6.76
C VAL A 182 2.49 19.20 5.26
N PHE A 183 1.82 20.14 4.60
CA PHE A 183 1.54 20.03 3.16
C PHE A 183 2.82 19.96 2.32
N VAL A 184 3.79 20.85 2.58
CA VAL A 184 5.07 20.88 1.87
C VAL A 184 5.82 19.56 2.08
N MET A 185 5.91 19.07 3.31
CA MET A 185 6.62 17.84 3.61
C MET A 185 5.92 16.62 3.02
N THR A 186 4.59 16.55 3.05
CA THR A 186 3.83 15.47 2.38
C THR A 186 4.10 15.50 0.87
N ALA A 187 4.11 16.68 0.25
CA ALA A 187 4.41 16.81 -1.18
C ALA A 187 5.86 16.39 -1.52
N VAL A 188 6.84 16.83 -0.72
CA VAL A 188 8.26 16.46 -0.90
C VAL A 188 8.44 14.94 -0.77
N GLN A 189 7.83 14.34 0.24
CA GLN A 189 7.86 12.89 0.44
C GLN A 189 7.16 12.14 -0.70
N GLY A 190 6.00 12.63 -1.14
CA GLY A 190 5.26 12.04 -2.26
C GLY A 190 6.03 12.07 -3.58
N VAL A 191 6.71 13.20 -3.88
CA VAL A 191 7.59 13.30 -5.07
C VAL A 191 8.79 12.37 -4.94
N GLY A 192 9.45 12.35 -3.78
CA GLY A 192 10.58 11.47 -3.53
C GLY A 192 10.20 10.00 -3.66
N PHE A 193 9.08 9.61 -3.05
CA PHE A 193 8.53 8.27 -3.16
C PHE A 193 8.22 7.89 -4.62
N ARG A 194 7.51 8.74 -5.35
CA ARG A 194 7.16 8.48 -6.75
C ARG A 194 8.38 8.34 -7.66
N ALA A 195 9.45 9.10 -7.37
CA ALA A 195 10.67 9.06 -8.17
C ALA A 195 11.52 7.82 -7.89
N SER A 196 11.43 7.23 -6.70
CA SER A 196 12.34 6.18 -6.22
C SER A 196 11.67 4.82 -6.08
N PHE A 197 10.39 4.79 -5.74
CA PHE A 197 9.68 3.56 -5.48
C PHE A 197 9.29 2.83 -6.77
N SER A 198 9.45 1.53 -6.75
CA SER A 198 8.93 0.64 -7.78
C SER A 198 8.32 -0.59 -7.15
N PHE A 199 7.08 -0.82 -7.49
CA PHE A 199 6.36 -2.03 -7.13
C PHE A 199 6.88 -3.21 -7.96
N GLY A 200 7.01 -4.34 -7.31
CA GLY A 200 7.36 -5.59 -7.97
C GLY A 200 8.86 -5.87 -8.06
N ASP A 201 9.66 -4.91 -8.50
CA ASP A 201 11.11 -5.05 -8.48
C ASP A 201 11.76 -4.49 -7.19
N GLY A 202 11.04 -3.68 -6.42
CA GLY A 202 11.26 -3.27 -5.02
C GLY A 202 12.64 -2.78 -4.57
N ILE A 203 13.68 -3.02 -5.31
CA ILE A 203 15.05 -2.71 -4.91
C ILE A 203 15.47 -1.34 -5.44
N TYR A 204 15.77 -0.45 -4.50
CA TYR A 204 16.23 0.90 -4.84
C TYR A 204 17.60 0.89 -5.51
N GLY A 205 17.70 1.61 -6.62
CA GLY A 205 18.96 1.79 -7.34
C GLY A 205 19.21 0.76 -8.45
N GLU A 206 18.45 -0.32 -8.55
CA GLU A 206 18.58 -1.25 -9.67
C GLU A 206 17.94 -0.70 -10.95
N LYS A 207 18.60 -0.94 -12.06
CA LYS A 207 18.07 -0.58 -13.38
C LYS A 207 16.96 -1.52 -13.79
N ARG A 208 15.93 -0.95 -14.41
CA ARG A 208 14.79 -1.68 -14.98
C ARG A 208 14.66 -1.33 -16.45
N ASP A 209 15.69 -1.67 -17.21
CA ASP A 209 15.78 -1.39 -18.63
C ASP A 209 15.73 -2.66 -19.50
N ALA A 210 15.77 -3.83 -18.86
CA ALA A 210 15.63 -5.10 -19.55
C ALA A 210 14.18 -5.39 -19.95
N LYS A 211 13.99 -5.95 -21.14
CA LYS A 211 12.68 -6.32 -21.67
C LYS A 211 12.46 -7.82 -21.54
N VAL A 212 11.23 -8.20 -21.26
CA VAL A 212 10.82 -9.59 -21.36
C VAL A 212 10.60 -9.93 -22.84
N GLU A 213 11.26 -10.96 -23.30
CA GLU A 213 11.13 -11.48 -24.65
C GLU A 213 10.08 -12.61 -24.69
N ASN A 214 9.66 -12.96 -25.90
CA ASN A 214 8.73 -14.07 -26.15
C ASN A 214 7.32 -13.95 -25.53
N SER A 215 6.94 -12.79 -24.99
CA SER A 215 5.59 -12.53 -24.49
C SER A 215 4.95 -11.33 -25.19
N ALA A 216 3.81 -11.56 -25.86
CA ALA A 216 3.03 -10.49 -26.47
C ALA A 216 2.39 -9.57 -25.41
N ILE A 217 1.98 -10.16 -24.27
CA ILE A 217 1.31 -9.48 -23.17
C ILE A 217 2.25 -8.51 -22.48
N LEU A 218 3.52 -8.89 -22.31
CA LEU A 218 4.54 -8.07 -21.66
C LEU A 218 5.27 -7.11 -22.60
N THR A 219 4.80 -6.97 -23.84
CA THR A 219 5.41 -6.07 -24.81
C THR A 219 5.49 -4.63 -24.29
N GLY A 220 6.70 -4.07 -24.24
CA GLY A 220 6.96 -2.72 -23.76
C GLY A 220 7.15 -2.60 -22.25
N MET A 221 6.91 -3.63 -21.49
CA MET A 221 7.26 -3.67 -20.06
C MET A 221 8.77 -3.84 -19.86
N ARG A 222 9.28 -3.26 -18.80
CA ARG A 222 10.70 -3.33 -18.45
C ARG A 222 10.82 -3.71 -16.99
N THR A 223 11.78 -4.57 -16.70
CA THR A 223 12.10 -5.04 -15.35
C THR A 223 13.62 -5.15 -15.16
N ARG A 224 14.07 -5.70 -14.05
CA ARG A 224 15.48 -6.04 -13.83
C ARG A 224 15.93 -7.12 -14.82
N GLU A 225 17.22 -7.16 -15.12
CA GLU A 225 17.80 -8.12 -16.06
C GLU A 225 17.50 -9.57 -15.65
N GLU A 226 17.73 -9.94 -14.40
CA GLU A 226 17.46 -11.28 -13.86
C GLU A 226 16.00 -11.72 -14.02
N ASN A 227 15.06 -10.79 -13.71
CA ASN A 227 13.63 -11.07 -13.87
C ASN A 227 13.24 -11.19 -15.34
N ALA A 228 13.82 -10.35 -16.21
CA ALA A 228 13.56 -10.39 -17.65
C ALA A 228 14.05 -11.70 -18.26
N GLU A 229 15.27 -12.14 -17.91
CA GLU A 229 15.85 -13.41 -18.38
C GLU A 229 15.01 -14.60 -17.89
N SER A 230 14.70 -14.64 -16.59
CA SER A 230 13.92 -15.74 -16.01
C SER A 230 12.54 -15.86 -16.63
N LEU A 231 11.83 -14.74 -16.81
CA LEU A 231 10.49 -14.75 -17.38
C LEU A 231 10.52 -15.00 -18.89
N SER A 232 11.53 -14.50 -19.62
CA SER A 232 11.72 -14.79 -21.04
C SER A 232 12.01 -16.28 -21.29
N GLY A 233 12.82 -16.90 -20.42
CA GLY A 233 13.09 -18.33 -20.48
C GLY A 233 11.83 -19.16 -20.22
N LEU A 234 11.04 -18.80 -19.18
CA LEU A 234 9.79 -19.47 -18.89
C LEU A 234 8.76 -19.35 -20.04
N THR A 235 8.61 -18.16 -20.61
CA THR A 235 7.68 -17.94 -21.74
C THR A 235 8.12 -18.66 -23.02
N ALA A 236 9.44 -18.76 -23.24
CA ALA A 236 9.97 -19.54 -24.36
C ALA A 236 9.68 -21.04 -24.17
N PHE A 237 9.95 -21.59 -22.99
CA PHE A 237 9.65 -22.98 -22.62
C PHE A 237 8.16 -23.29 -22.77
N ALA A 238 7.29 -22.46 -22.23
CA ALA A 238 5.84 -22.67 -22.33
C ALA A 238 5.35 -22.73 -23.80
N LYS A 239 5.91 -21.90 -24.68
CA LYS A 239 5.62 -21.92 -26.13
C LYS A 239 6.14 -23.18 -26.78
N GLU A 240 7.38 -23.59 -26.49
CA GLU A 240 7.99 -24.79 -27.05
C GLU A 240 7.18 -26.05 -26.69
N GLN A 241 6.69 -26.12 -25.45
CA GLN A 241 5.85 -27.22 -24.99
C GLN A 241 4.37 -27.07 -25.34
N SER A 242 3.97 -25.98 -26.01
CA SER A 242 2.56 -25.70 -26.38
C SER A 242 1.60 -25.72 -25.17
N LEU A 243 1.99 -25.10 -24.05
CA LEU A 243 1.24 -25.15 -22.78
C LEU A 243 0.05 -24.17 -22.75
N GLU A 244 -0.12 -23.31 -23.75
CA GLU A 244 -1.26 -22.38 -23.85
C GLU A 244 -2.60 -23.14 -23.75
N GLY A 245 -3.49 -22.65 -22.90
CA GLY A 245 -4.80 -23.28 -22.63
C GLY A 245 -4.76 -24.50 -21.71
N THR A 246 -3.60 -25.02 -21.31
CA THR A 246 -3.52 -26.08 -20.29
C THR A 246 -3.74 -25.50 -18.90
N SER A 247 -4.28 -26.31 -17.98
CA SER A 247 -4.51 -25.87 -16.60
C SER A 247 -3.20 -25.72 -15.83
N LEU A 248 -3.16 -24.75 -14.90
CA LEU A 248 -1.97 -24.36 -14.17
C LEU A 248 -2.24 -24.24 -12.67
N VAL A 249 -1.32 -24.75 -11.86
CA VAL A 249 -1.18 -24.40 -10.44
C VAL A 249 0.09 -23.57 -10.28
N THR A 250 -0.02 -22.36 -9.73
CA THR A 250 1.16 -21.52 -9.41
C THR A 250 1.44 -21.56 -7.91
N PHE A 251 2.71 -21.43 -7.50
CA PHE A 251 3.10 -21.26 -6.11
C PHE A 251 4.29 -20.29 -6.00
N GLY A 252 4.43 -19.61 -4.85
CA GLY A 252 5.50 -18.63 -4.64
C GLY A 252 5.14 -17.21 -5.05
N SER A 253 3.91 -16.77 -4.83
CA SER A 253 3.46 -15.38 -5.08
C SER A 253 3.50 -14.94 -6.56
N ALA A 254 3.21 -15.85 -7.49
CA ALA A 254 3.24 -15.58 -8.93
C ALA A 254 1.87 -15.72 -9.66
N PRO A 255 0.77 -15.14 -9.14
CA PRO A 255 -0.57 -15.30 -9.73
C PRO A 255 -0.69 -14.75 -11.16
N GLY A 256 0.18 -13.80 -11.53
CA GLY A 256 0.19 -13.21 -12.88
C GLY A 256 0.57 -14.18 -13.99
N LEU A 257 1.19 -15.33 -13.68
CA LEU A 257 1.60 -16.32 -14.68
C LEU A 257 0.40 -16.91 -15.43
N HIS A 258 -0.75 -17.07 -14.78
CA HIS A 258 -1.98 -17.51 -15.45
C HIS A 258 -2.34 -16.63 -16.65
N PHE A 259 -2.22 -15.33 -16.48
CA PHE A 259 -2.47 -14.37 -17.56
C PHE A 259 -1.34 -14.29 -18.58
N ILE A 260 -0.07 -14.31 -18.10
CA ILE A 260 1.11 -14.16 -18.97
C ILE A 260 1.26 -15.35 -19.91
N LEU A 261 0.94 -16.56 -19.44
CA LEU A 261 1.10 -17.81 -20.18
C LEU A 261 -0.19 -18.28 -20.87
N ASP A 262 -1.30 -17.56 -20.66
CA ASP A 262 -2.65 -17.94 -21.10
C ASP A 262 -3.05 -19.36 -20.63
N MET A 263 -2.82 -19.61 -19.34
CA MET A 263 -3.08 -20.90 -18.71
C MET A 263 -4.12 -20.72 -17.58
N PRO A 264 -5.32 -21.29 -17.69
CA PRO A 264 -6.36 -21.14 -16.67
C PRO A 264 -5.95 -21.80 -15.36
N PRO A 265 -6.41 -21.31 -14.19
CA PRO A 265 -6.15 -21.93 -12.92
C PRO A 265 -6.82 -23.30 -12.82
N ALA A 266 -6.08 -24.30 -12.31
CA ALA A 266 -6.58 -25.65 -12.10
C ALA A 266 -7.42 -25.78 -10.84
N ILE A 267 -7.21 -24.91 -9.87
CA ILE A 267 -7.94 -24.83 -8.60
C ILE A 267 -8.68 -23.48 -8.52
N SER A 268 -9.58 -23.34 -7.57
CA SER A 268 -10.45 -22.15 -7.46
C SER A 268 -9.72 -20.84 -7.21
N HIS A 269 -8.44 -20.88 -6.83
CA HIS A 269 -7.63 -19.73 -6.51
C HIS A 269 -6.34 -19.66 -7.33
N CYS A 270 -6.11 -18.55 -8.04
CA CYS A 270 -4.88 -18.34 -8.82
C CYS A 270 -3.64 -17.98 -7.98
N TRP A 271 -3.78 -17.86 -6.67
CA TRP A 271 -2.71 -17.55 -5.73
C TRP A 271 -2.83 -18.43 -4.48
N PRO A 272 -2.47 -19.73 -4.55
CA PRO A 272 -2.70 -20.69 -3.49
C PRO A 272 -1.96 -20.40 -2.18
N ASP A 273 -0.78 -19.79 -2.26
CA ASP A 273 0.02 -19.43 -1.09
C ASP A 273 -0.49 -18.20 -0.34
N LEU A 274 -1.55 -17.53 -0.83
CA LEU A 274 -2.15 -16.40 -0.12
C LEU A 274 -2.82 -16.85 1.20
N ASP A 275 -2.56 -16.14 2.30
CA ASP A 275 -3.07 -16.49 3.64
C ASP A 275 -4.60 -16.64 3.72
N THR A 276 -5.34 -15.95 2.85
CA THR A 276 -6.82 -16.03 2.78
C THR A 276 -7.36 -17.29 2.10
N TYR A 277 -6.53 -18.08 1.46
CA TYR A 277 -6.91 -19.36 0.88
C TYR A 277 -6.53 -20.51 1.84
N PRO A 278 -7.48 -21.23 2.46
CA PRO A 278 -7.18 -22.23 3.47
C PRO A 278 -6.41 -23.42 2.92
N ALA A 279 -5.44 -23.94 3.70
CA ALA A 279 -4.66 -25.13 3.31
C ALA A 279 -5.55 -26.36 3.09
N ALA A 280 -6.57 -26.56 3.92
CA ALA A 280 -7.52 -27.66 3.79
C ALA A 280 -8.34 -27.60 2.49
N GLN A 281 -8.72 -26.40 2.05
CA GLN A 281 -9.40 -26.22 0.77
C GLN A 281 -8.47 -26.51 -0.41
N MET A 282 -7.22 -26.06 -0.33
CA MET A 282 -6.20 -26.38 -1.34
C MET A 282 -5.99 -27.89 -1.47
N GLU A 283 -5.89 -28.59 -0.34
CA GLU A 283 -5.73 -30.04 -0.30
C GLU A 283 -6.93 -30.77 -0.92
N GLU A 284 -8.16 -30.36 -0.58
CA GLU A 284 -9.37 -30.94 -1.15
C GLU A 284 -9.44 -30.76 -2.68
N GLU A 285 -9.15 -29.54 -3.16
CA GLU A 285 -9.18 -29.23 -4.59
C GLU A 285 -8.08 -29.96 -5.36
N LEU A 286 -6.85 -30.03 -4.84
CA LEU A 286 -5.75 -30.77 -5.46
C LEU A 286 -6.03 -32.29 -5.52
N ASN A 287 -6.53 -32.89 -4.44
CA ASN A 287 -6.90 -34.30 -4.41
C ASN A 287 -8.05 -34.61 -5.38
N GLY A 288 -8.96 -33.67 -5.57
CA GLY A 288 -9.99 -33.74 -6.60
C GLY A 288 -9.41 -33.95 -8.01
N LEU A 289 -8.33 -33.26 -8.36
CA LEU A 289 -7.69 -33.38 -9.67
C LEU A 289 -7.13 -34.80 -9.94
N LEU A 290 -6.57 -35.45 -8.95
CA LEU A 290 -6.08 -36.82 -9.08
C LEU A 290 -7.22 -37.85 -9.32
N THR A 291 -8.41 -37.53 -8.83
CA THR A 291 -9.54 -38.49 -8.85
C THR A 291 -10.30 -38.49 -10.17
N PHE A 292 -10.36 -37.37 -10.88
CA PHE A 292 -11.20 -37.23 -12.07
C PHE A 292 -10.60 -37.79 -13.38
N GLY A 293 -9.33 -38.22 -13.38
CA GLY A 293 -8.69 -38.85 -14.55
C GLY A 293 -8.53 -37.92 -15.76
N GLU A 294 -8.62 -36.63 -15.56
CA GLU A 294 -8.28 -35.61 -16.55
C GLU A 294 -6.76 -35.41 -16.57
N ALA A 295 -6.23 -34.77 -17.62
CA ALA A 295 -4.82 -34.41 -17.68
C ALA A 295 -4.46 -33.53 -16.48
N LEU A 296 -3.43 -33.92 -15.75
CA LEU A 296 -2.98 -33.19 -14.57
C LEU A 296 -2.44 -31.80 -14.98
N PRO A 297 -2.66 -30.76 -14.16
CA PRO A 297 -2.22 -29.40 -14.46
C PRO A 297 -0.70 -29.29 -14.42
N VAL A 298 -0.15 -28.33 -15.17
CA VAL A 298 1.24 -27.90 -15.01
C VAL A 298 1.39 -27.21 -13.65
N VAL A 299 2.48 -27.45 -12.93
CA VAL A 299 2.82 -26.73 -11.71
C VAL A 299 4.00 -25.81 -11.96
N ILE A 300 3.85 -24.53 -11.67
CA ILE A 300 4.95 -23.55 -11.76
C ILE A 300 5.20 -22.95 -10.38
N VAL A 301 6.43 -23.11 -9.91
CA VAL A 301 6.91 -22.55 -8.63
C VAL A 301 7.81 -21.36 -8.91
N TYR A 302 7.48 -20.21 -8.36
CA TYR A 302 8.34 -19.03 -8.38
C TYR A 302 9.35 -19.07 -7.26
N LYS A 303 10.60 -18.77 -7.58
CA LYS A 303 11.72 -18.65 -6.64
C LYS A 303 11.97 -17.17 -6.34
N GLU A 304 11.66 -16.72 -5.14
CA GLU A 304 11.93 -15.34 -4.76
C GLU A 304 13.44 -15.16 -4.52
N ASN A 305 14.08 -14.27 -5.29
CA ASN A 305 15.54 -14.08 -5.30
C ASN A 305 16.35 -15.39 -5.53
N GLY A 306 15.79 -16.33 -6.29
CA GLY A 306 16.41 -17.63 -6.57
C GLY A 306 16.20 -18.68 -5.47
N GLU A 307 15.52 -18.35 -4.38
CA GLU A 307 15.22 -19.25 -3.28
C GLU A 307 13.83 -19.90 -3.43
N MET A 308 13.72 -21.17 -3.04
CA MET A 308 12.44 -21.88 -3.03
C MET A 308 11.51 -21.29 -1.97
N PRO A 309 10.18 -21.40 -2.14
CA PRO A 309 9.22 -21.00 -1.12
C PRO A 309 9.52 -21.64 0.25
N GLU A 310 9.20 -20.91 1.32
CA GLU A 310 9.33 -21.43 2.68
C GLU A 310 8.51 -22.71 2.87
N GLU A 311 8.96 -23.58 3.76
CA GLU A 311 8.28 -24.84 4.11
C GLU A 311 7.00 -24.62 4.93
N THR A 312 6.00 -24.02 4.31
CA THR A 312 4.66 -23.84 4.86
C THR A 312 3.85 -25.13 4.78
N GLU A 313 2.73 -25.21 5.50
CA GLU A 313 1.78 -26.31 5.39
C GLU A 313 1.31 -26.50 3.93
N LYS A 314 0.97 -25.41 3.24
CA LYS A 314 0.55 -25.43 1.84
C LYS A 314 1.64 -25.93 0.89
N TRP A 315 2.88 -25.56 1.15
CA TRP A 315 4.01 -26.08 0.37
C TRP A 315 4.14 -27.60 0.52
N LYS A 316 4.03 -28.11 1.76
CA LYS A 316 4.05 -29.56 2.02
C LYS A 316 2.89 -30.28 1.36
N THR A 317 1.70 -29.71 1.39
CA THR A 317 0.53 -30.25 0.68
C THR A 317 0.79 -30.33 -0.82
N LEU A 318 1.29 -29.24 -1.44
CA LEU A 318 1.58 -29.23 -2.88
C LEU A 318 2.66 -30.26 -3.27
N THR A 319 3.74 -30.34 -2.51
CA THR A 319 4.84 -31.28 -2.79
C THR A 319 4.40 -32.73 -2.63
N ALA A 320 3.65 -33.07 -1.59
CA ALA A 320 3.10 -34.40 -1.41
C ALA A 320 2.15 -34.78 -2.55
N TRP A 321 1.28 -33.86 -2.96
CA TRP A 321 0.38 -34.05 -4.09
C TRP A 321 1.14 -34.25 -5.42
N MET A 322 2.20 -33.50 -5.66
CA MET A 322 3.06 -33.69 -6.85
C MET A 322 3.77 -35.04 -6.83
N GLU A 323 4.25 -35.48 -5.67
CA GLU A 323 4.86 -36.83 -5.53
C GLU A 323 3.85 -37.95 -5.86
N GLU A 324 2.62 -37.82 -5.35
CA GLU A 324 1.55 -38.80 -5.63
C GLU A 324 1.14 -38.80 -7.11
N GLY A 325 1.08 -37.62 -7.73
CA GLY A 325 0.75 -37.44 -9.14
C GLY A 325 1.91 -37.75 -10.11
N GLY A 326 3.07 -38.19 -9.61
CA GLY A 326 4.20 -38.57 -10.45
C GLY A 326 4.86 -37.42 -11.21
N TYR A 327 4.85 -36.22 -10.64
CA TYR A 327 5.44 -35.04 -11.29
C TYR A 327 6.96 -35.08 -11.32
N GLY A 328 7.53 -34.71 -12.46
CA GLY A 328 8.95 -34.50 -12.65
C GLY A 328 9.28 -33.04 -12.95
N LEU A 329 10.44 -32.59 -12.53
CA LEU A 329 10.97 -31.27 -12.88
C LEU A 329 11.38 -31.26 -14.36
N VAL A 330 10.72 -30.44 -15.19
CA VAL A 330 10.96 -30.37 -16.63
C VAL A 330 11.67 -29.11 -17.09
N PHE A 331 11.62 -28.06 -16.26
CA PHE A 331 12.32 -26.81 -16.54
C PHE A 331 12.72 -26.11 -15.24
N GLU A 332 13.91 -25.49 -15.25
CA GLU A 332 14.37 -24.66 -14.14
C GLU A 332 15.22 -23.49 -14.67
N ASN A 333 15.05 -22.32 -14.06
CA ASN A 333 15.95 -21.19 -14.21
C ASN A 333 16.08 -20.40 -12.89
N GLY A 334 16.66 -19.20 -12.93
CA GLY A 334 16.86 -18.36 -11.74
C GLY A 334 15.57 -18.01 -11.00
N GLY A 335 14.43 -17.87 -11.68
CA GLY A 335 13.17 -17.43 -11.09
C GLY A 335 12.08 -18.50 -11.00
N TYR A 336 12.19 -19.61 -11.76
CA TYR A 336 11.06 -20.55 -11.91
C TYR A 336 11.51 -22.00 -11.94
N GLN A 337 10.66 -22.87 -11.40
CA GLN A 337 10.68 -24.30 -11.65
C GLN A 337 9.32 -24.72 -12.22
N VAL A 338 9.34 -25.60 -13.23
CA VAL A 338 8.13 -26.15 -13.87
C VAL A 338 8.12 -27.66 -13.69
N TYR A 339 7.00 -28.18 -13.21
CA TYR A 339 6.77 -29.59 -13.00
C TYR A 339 5.61 -30.05 -13.86
N MET A 340 5.74 -31.24 -14.44
CA MET A 340 4.70 -31.89 -15.23
C MET A 340 4.64 -33.37 -14.88
N GLU A 341 3.50 -33.98 -15.12
CA GLU A 341 3.33 -35.46 -15.02
C GLU A 341 4.35 -36.15 -15.95
N SER A 342 5.04 -37.16 -15.42
CA SER A 342 6.12 -37.88 -16.13
C SER A 342 5.61 -39.03 -17.00
#